data_e478a5ae8d862ff2cb0b9e3d27b5577e
#
_entry.id   e478a5ae8d862ff2cb0b9e3d27b5577e
#
_cell.length_a   1.000
_cell.length_b   1.000
_cell.length_c   1.000
_cell.angle_alpha   90.00
_cell.angle_beta   90.00
_cell.angle_gamma   90.00
#
_symmetry.space_group_name_H-M   'P 1'
#
loop_
_entity.id
_entity.type
_entity.pdbx_description
1 polymer ?
#
loop_
_entity_poly.entity_id
_entity_poly.type
_entity_poly.pdbx_seq_one_letter_code
_entity_poly.pdbx_strand_id
1 'polypeptide(L)'
;MSTLCIYEVFTMKKKKTPINGDNKKRFQPHFRKAYNGKFTGHPQYIYADDEKMYKIIGITSSPKTNGVDNIPLECNPEPKNKKKAYVRPKPDKENKGAFGERLKGWRFQGEDKNTVRIIIETHDKKKK
;
A
#
# COMPACT_ATOMS: atom_id res chain seq x y z
N MET A 1 -15.71 14.92 -12.32
CA MET A 1 -16.14 14.70 -11.29
C MET A 1 -15.17 14.30 -10.34
N SER A 2 -14.97 14.83 -9.41
CA SER A 2 -13.94 14.49 -8.58
C SER A 2 -14.37 13.50 -7.58
N THR A 3 -13.52 12.72 -7.16
CA THR A 3 -13.78 11.71 -6.22
C THR A 3 -13.65 12.31 -4.86
N LEU A 4 -14.60 12.04 -4.00
CA LEU A 4 -14.49 12.55 -2.74
C LEU A 4 -13.67 11.66 -1.92
N CYS A 5 -12.58 12.05 -1.40
CA CYS A 5 -11.74 11.25 -0.54
C CYS A 5 -12.31 11.32 0.87
N ILE A 6 -12.79 10.23 1.32
CA ILE A 6 -13.40 10.17 2.60
C ILE A 6 -12.48 9.78 3.68
N TYR A 7 -12.16 10.64 4.55
CA TYR A 7 -11.28 10.29 5.60
C TYR A 7 -12.00 10.01 6.90
N GLU A 8 -13.33 10.12 6.94
CA GLU A 8 -13.98 9.89 8.11
C GLU A 8 -14.27 8.55 8.35
N VAL A 9 -14.14 8.05 9.35
CA VAL A 9 -14.34 6.82 9.65
C VAL A 9 -15.56 6.38 10.02
N PHE A 10 -16.14 5.59 9.50
CA PHE A 10 -17.23 5.04 9.77
C PHE A 10 -17.00 4.05 10.63
N THR A 11 -17.04 4.06 11.63
CA THR A 11 -16.76 3.10 12.54
C THR A 11 -17.68 2.13 12.45
N MET A 12 -17.78 1.50 11.58
CA MET A 12 -18.53 0.55 11.43
C MET A 12 -18.37 -0.37 12.36
N LYS A 13 -19.00 -0.78 13.03
CA LYS A 13 -18.85 -1.65 13.94
C LYS A 13 -18.46 -2.79 13.43
N LYS A 14 -17.64 -3.15 13.42
CA LYS A 14 -17.10 -4.16 12.95
C LYS A 14 -17.51 -5.31 13.53
N LYS A 15 -18.03 -6.02 13.20
CA LYS A 15 -18.38 -7.11 13.64
C LYS A 15 -17.40 -7.93 13.72
N LYS A 16 -17.03 -8.45 14.49
CA LYS A 16 -16.09 -9.22 14.63
C LYS A 16 -16.34 -10.46 14.18
N THR A 17 -15.80 -10.90 13.36
CA THR A 17 -16.00 -12.08 12.90
C THR A 17 -15.44 -13.07 13.65
N PRO A 18 -15.97 -13.98 13.89
CA PRO A 18 -15.46 -14.98 14.66
C PRO A 18 -14.51 -15.72 14.01
N ILE A 19 -13.63 -15.97 14.40
CA ILE A 19 -12.64 -16.66 13.88
C ILE A 19 -12.81 -18.00 13.99
N ASN A 20 -12.98 -18.73 13.21
CA ASN A 20 -13.16 -19.99 13.28
C ASN A 20 -12.02 -20.67 13.60
N GLY A 21 -11.71 -21.34 13.96
CA GLY A 21 -10.62 -21.98 14.35
C GLY A 21 -9.51 -22.04 13.60
N ASP A 22 -9.57 -21.67 12.51
CA ASP A 22 -8.56 -21.79 11.74
C ASP A 22 -7.61 -20.86 12.06
N ASN A 23 -6.80 -20.99 12.69
CA ASN A 23 -5.84 -20.11 12.98
C ASN A 23 -4.94 -19.64 12.00
N LYS A 24 -4.98 -19.96 10.87
CA LYS A 24 -4.07 -19.56 9.98
C LYS A 24 -4.23 -18.15 9.82
N LYS A 25 -3.40 -17.34 10.16
CA LYS A 25 -3.49 -16.01 9.97
C LYS A 25 -3.31 -15.65 8.59
N ARG A 26 -4.15 -15.06 7.87
CA ARG A 26 -3.93 -14.68 6.56
C ARG A 26 -3.24 -13.41 6.55
N PHE A 27 -2.36 -13.15 5.68
CA PHE A 27 -1.61 -11.90 5.57
C PHE A 27 -2.59 -10.81 5.24
N GLN A 28 -2.48 -9.67 5.90
CA GLN A 28 -3.33 -8.56 5.60
C GLN A 28 -2.53 -7.42 5.05
N PRO A 29 -2.85 -6.92 3.88
CA PRO A 29 -2.11 -5.81 3.31
C PRO A 29 -2.18 -4.58 4.20
N HIS A 30 -1.10 -3.86 4.27
CA HIS A 30 -1.04 -2.68 5.12
C HIS A 30 0.10 -1.78 4.68
N PHE A 31 0.28 -0.67 5.34
CA PHE A 31 1.34 0.27 4.99
C PHE A 31 2.37 0.36 6.11
N ARG A 32 3.64 0.49 5.74
CA ARG A 32 4.71 0.70 6.72
C ARG A 32 5.72 1.65 6.11
N LYS A 33 6.49 2.32 6.93
CA LYS A 33 7.51 3.20 6.44
C LYS A 33 8.82 2.47 6.50
N ALA A 34 9.61 2.56 5.47
CA ALA A 34 10.89 1.89 5.46
C ALA A 34 11.92 2.77 6.15
N TYR A 35 12.67 2.22 7.06
CA TYR A 35 13.68 2.97 7.74
C TYR A 35 15.09 2.63 7.29
N ASN A 36 15.25 1.56 6.58
CA ASN A 36 16.55 1.17 6.10
C ASN A 36 16.44 0.74 4.69
N GLY A 37 17.48 0.53 4.00
CA GLY A 37 17.48 -0.04 2.67
C GLY A 37 17.21 0.97 1.61
N LYS A 38 16.88 0.50 0.44
CA LYS A 38 16.69 1.29 -0.67
C LYS A 38 15.52 2.24 -0.58
N PHE A 39 14.56 2.00 0.23
CA PHE A 39 13.37 2.81 0.27
C PHE A 39 13.25 3.63 1.54
N THR A 40 14.37 3.89 2.18
CA THR A 40 14.38 4.59 3.44
C THR A 40 13.58 5.87 3.43
N GLY A 41 12.75 6.02 4.42
CA GLY A 41 11.99 7.25 4.58
C GLY A 41 10.68 7.34 3.84
N HIS A 42 10.40 6.40 2.98
CA HIS A 42 9.19 6.45 2.20
C HIS A 42 8.17 5.42 2.63
N PRO A 43 6.90 5.75 2.59
CA PRO A 43 5.88 4.77 2.93
C PRO A 43 5.76 3.74 1.82
N GLN A 44 5.44 2.54 2.19
CA GLN A 44 5.30 1.46 1.23
C GLN A 44 4.03 0.71 1.51
N TYR A 45 3.33 0.33 0.46
CA TYR A 45 2.15 -0.51 0.62
C TYR A 45 2.66 -1.94 0.56
N ILE A 46 2.40 -2.72 1.60
CA ILE A 46 2.88 -4.08 1.66
C ILE A 46 1.72 -4.99 1.32
N TYR A 47 1.80 -5.66 0.19
CA TYR A 47 0.67 -6.44 -0.27
C TYR A 47 0.85 -7.94 -0.08
N ALA A 48 2.05 -8.37 0.23
CA ALA A 48 2.27 -9.78 0.48
C ALA A 48 3.61 -9.97 1.17
N ASP A 49 3.91 -11.15 1.60
CA ASP A 49 5.19 -11.39 2.23
C ASP A 49 5.60 -12.83 2.06
N ASP A 50 6.85 -13.11 2.28
CA ASP A 50 7.30 -14.46 2.35
C ASP A 50 8.10 -14.48 3.63
N GLU A 51 8.88 -15.47 3.88
CA GLU A 51 9.58 -15.59 5.08
C GLU A 51 10.38 -14.43 5.51
N LYS A 52 11.17 -13.88 4.70
CA LYS A 52 12.02 -12.78 5.06
C LYS A 52 11.75 -11.46 4.42
N MET A 53 10.96 -11.42 3.39
CA MET A 53 10.76 -10.23 2.61
C MET A 53 9.32 -9.79 2.55
N TYR A 54 9.10 -8.52 2.39
CA TYR A 54 7.79 -7.99 2.10
C TYR A 54 7.76 -7.68 0.60
N LYS A 55 6.61 -7.87 -0.01
CA LYS A 55 6.39 -7.45 -1.38
C LYS A 55 5.71 -6.11 -1.29
N ILE A 56 6.25 -5.13 -1.93
CA ILE A 56 5.84 -3.75 -1.71
C ILE A 56 5.61 -2.94 -2.96
N ILE A 57 4.87 -1.87 -2.81
CA ILE A 57 4.72 -0.87 -3.86
C ILE A 57 4.94 0.46 -3.18
N GLY A 58 5.86 1.23 -3.68
CA GLY A 58 6.21 2.51 -3.06
C GLY A 58 5.17 3.59 -3.27
N ILE A 59 4.99 4.44 -2.28
CA ILE A 59 4.11 5.58 -2.36
C ILE A 59 5.00 6.82 -2.35
N THR A 60 4.74 7.75 -3.22
CA THR A 60 5.59 8.92 -3.31
C THR A 60 4.77 10.15 -3.63
N SER A 61 5.32 11.32 -3.41
CA SER A 61 4.62 12.54 -3.74
C SER A 61 5.14 13.10 -5.05
N SER A 62 6.05 12.43 -5.70
CA SER A 62 6.62 12.91 -6.95
C SER A 62 5.99 12.26 -8.15
N PRO A 63 5.72 12.99 -9.20
CA PRO A 63 5.13 12.41 -10.40
C PRO A 63 6.14 11.54 -11.15
N LYS A 64 7.42 11.71 -10.89
CA LYS A 64 8.44 10.95 -11.59
C LYS A 64 9.60 10.65 -10.67
N THR A 65 10.13 9.47 -10.72
CA THR A 65 11.26 9.09 -9.90
C THR A 65 12.31 8.41 -10.77
N ASN A 66 13.50 8.92 -10.77
CA ASN A 66 14.58 8.38 -11.58
C ASN A 66 14.17 8.16 -13.02
N GLY A 67 13.52 9.14 -13.59
CA GLY A 67 13.14 9.05 -14.99
C GLY A 67 11.93 8.20 -15.29
N VAL A 68 11.31 7.63 -14.29
CA VAL A 68 10.16 6.76 -14.52
C VAL A 68 8.92 7.44 -13.98
N ASP A 69 7.89 7.49 -14.79
CA ASP A 69 6.64 8.11 -14.37
C ASP A 69 5.95 7.28 -13.34
N ASN A 70 5.47 7.92 -12.31
CA ASN A 70 4.71 7.24 -11.28
C ASN A 70 3.23 7.38 -11.61
N ILE A 71 2.41 6.57 -11.03
CA ILE A 71 0.99 6.53 -11.36
C ILE A 71 0.20 7.34 -10.34
N PRO A 72 -0.54 8.33 -10.77
CA PRO A 72 -1.24 9.18 -9.81
C PRO A 72 -2.40 8.48 -9.12
N LEU A 73 -2.57 8.77 -7.86
CA LEU A 73 -3.69 8.27 -7.10
C LEU A 73 -4.71 9.39 -6.98
N GLU A 74 -5.95 9.02 -6.83
CA GLU A 74 -6.97 10.03 -6.69
C GLU A 74 -6.98 10.59 -5.28
N CYS A 75 -6.68 9.77 -4.31
CA CYS A 75 -6.65 10.21 -2.93
C CYS A 75 -5.34 9.78 -2.28
N ASN A 76 -4.81 10.62 -1.42
CA ASN A 76 -3.62 10.25 -0.70
C ASN A 76 -4.00 9.16 0.30
N PRO A 77 -3.26 8.07 0.37
CA PRO A 77 -3.61 6.99 1.31
C PRO A 77 -3.46 7.40 2.76
N GLU A 78 -2.68 8.43 3.02
CA GLU A 78 -2.50 8.86 4.38
C GLU A 78 -3.73 9.61 4.85
N PRO A 79 -4.30 9.27 5.98
CA PRO A 79 -5.51 9.92 6.43
C PRO A 79 -5.36 11.43 6.53
N LYS A 80 -6.35 12.14 6.04
CA LYS A 80 -6.37 13.58 6.10
C LYS A 80 -5.30 14.35 5.35
N ASN A 81 -4.50 13.65 4.57
CA ASN A 81 -3.47 14.32 3.80
C ASN A 81 -4.06 14.61 2.43
N LYS A 82 -4.18 15.86 2.05
CA LYS A 82 -4.74 16.23 0.78
C LYS A 82 -3.74 16.43 -0.33
N LYS A 83 -2.47 16.18 -0.08
CA LYS A 83 -1.50 16.36 -1.11
C LYS A 83 -1.55 15.26 -2.12
N LYS A 84 -1.15 15.55 -3.32
CA LYS A 84 -1.17 14.57 -4.38
C LYS A 84 -0.21 13.43 -4.05
N ALA A 85 -0.61 12.24 -4.31
CA ALA A 85 0.24 11.08 -4.09
C ALA A 85 0.27 10.20 -5.31
N TYR A 86 1.31 9.42 -5.44
CA TYR A 86 1.49 8.55 -6.59
C TYR A 86 2.00 7.20 -6.12
N VAL A 87 1.81 6.16 -6.90
CA VAL A 87 2.39 4.87 -6.58
C VAL A 87 3.43 4.55 -7.63
N ARG A 88 4.43 3.81 -7.25
CA ARG A 88 5.45 3.37 -8.19
C ARG A 88 4.82 2.36 -9.13
N PRO A 89 5.18 2.36 -10.39
CA PRO A 89 4.56 1.47 -11.36
C PRO A 89 4.98 0.03 -11.27
N LYS A 90 6.03 -0.29 -10.50
CA LYS A 90 6.46 -1.62 -10.38
C LYS A 90 6.62 -2.04 -8.97
N PRO A 91 6.10 -3.19 -8.58
CA PRO A 91 6.30 -3.73 -7.25
C PRO A 91 7.77 -4.09 -7.02
N ASP A 92 8.16 -4.20 -5.79
CA ASP A 92 9.51 -4.54 -5.43
C ASP A 92 9.48 -5.38 -4.15
N LYS A 93 10.63 -5.73 -3.62
CA LYS A 93 10.72 -6.48 -2.40
C LYS A 93 11.75 -5.86 -1.49
N GLU A 94 11.58 -6.04 -0.21
CA GLU A 94 12.53 -5.51 0.73
C GLU A 94 12.49 -6.35 2.01
N ASN A 95 13.57 -6.47 2.73
CA ASN A 95 13.64 -7.23 3.94
C ASN A 95 12.69 -6.69 4.97
N LYS A 96 12.02 -7.58 5.69
CA LYS A 96 11.08 -7.16 6.71
C LYS A 96 11.75 -6.29 7.75
N GLY A 97 13.00 -6.54 8.01
CA GLY A 97 13.71 -5.75 9.01
C GLY A 97 13.95 -4.30 8.63
N ALA A 98 13.71 -3.95 7.38
CA ALA A 98 13.92 -2.58 6.97
C ALA A 98 12.73 -1.69 7.33
N PHE A 99 11.65 -2.26 7.81
CA PHE A 99 10.44 -1.51 8.04
C PHE A 99 10.14 -1.23 9.50
N GLY A 100 9.46 -0.13 9.76
CA GLY A 100 9.08 0.20 11.09
C GLY A 100 7.67 -0.22 11.35
N GLU A 101 6.99 0.49 12.20
CA GLU A 101 5.68 0.11 12.54
C GLU A 101 4.67 0.31 11.47
N ARG A 102 3.58 -0.40 11.60
CA ARG A 102 2.50 -0.30 10.66
C ARG A 102 1.91 1.09 10.74
N LEU A 103 1.56 1.67 9.60
CA LEU A 103 0.97 2.98 9.57
C LEU A 103 -0.54 2.81 9.66
N LYS A 104 -1.11 3.13 10.80
CA LYS A 104 -2.51 2.91 11.00
C LYS A 104 -3.40 3.86 10.27
N GLY A 105 -4.50 3.39 9.82
CA GLY A 105 -5.48 4.23 9.13
C GLY A 105 -5.21 4.50 7.67
N TRP A 106 -4.04 4.14 7.19
CA TRP A 106 -3.72 4.35 5.79
C TRP A 106 -4.47 3.35 4.94
N ARG A 107 -4.95 3.79 3.81
CA ARG A 107 -5.61 2.88 2.89
C ARG A 107 -5.83 3.52 1.55
N PHE A 108 -6.01 2.73 0.51
CA PHE A 108 -6.34 3.24 -0.79
C PHE A 108 -7.85 3.43 -0.83
N GLN A 109 -8.31 4.42 -1.56
CA GLN A 109 -9.74 4.71 -1.63
C GLN A 109 -10.23 4.66 -3.06
N GLY A 110 -11.48 4.31 -3.23
CA GLY A 110 -12.11 4.36 -4.55
C GLY A 110 -11.38 3.60 -5.62
N GLU A 111 -11.17 4.24 -6.75
CA GLU A 111 -10.51 3.58 -7.85
C GLU A 111 -9.07 3.30 -7.60
N ASP A 112 -8.48 3.89 -6.62
CA ASP A 112 -7.08 3.64 -6.33
C ASP A 112 -6.88 2.17 -5.96
N LYS A 113 -7.86 1.53 -5.39
CA LYS A 113 -7.76 0.13 -5.06
C LYS A 113 -7.57 -0.67 -6.32
N ASN A 114 -8.31 -0.33 -7.38
CA ASN A 114 -8.20 -1.05 -8.62
C ASN A 114 -6.87 -0.76 -9.29
N THR A 115 -6.41 0.46 -9.22
CA THR A 115 -5.15 0.84 -9.82
C THR A 115 -4.03 -0.02 -9.25
N VAL A 116 -4.00 -0.15 -7.94
CA VAL A 116 -2.96 -0.91 -7.31
C VAL A 116 -3.11 -2.40 -7.61
N ARG A 117 -4.33 -2.90 -7.64
CA ARG A 117 -4.56 -4.29 -7.93
C ARG A 117 -4.04 -4.62 -9.34
N ILE A 118 -4.29 -3.73 -10.29
CA ILE A 118 -3.83 -3.97 -11.64
C ILE A 118 -2.31 -3.96 -11.73
N ILE A 119 -1.66 -3.08 -10.99
CA ILE A 119 -0.22 -3.05 -10.98
C ILE A 119 0.33 -4.38 -10.48
N ILE A 120 -0.23 -4.91 -9.41
CA ILE A 120 0.23 -6.15 -8.85
C ILE A 120 -0.02 -7.31 -9.81
N GLU A 121 -1.20 -7.36 -10.38
CA GLU A 121 -1.54 -8.45 -11.28
C GLU A 121 -0.68 -8.44 -12.53
N THR A 122 -0.41 -7.26 -13.05
CA THR A 122 0.41 -7.14 -14.22
C THR A 122 1.82 -7.62 -13.95
N HIS A 123 2.34 -7.25 -12.79
CA HIS A 123 3.68 -7.65 -12.42
C HIS A 123 3.75 -9.17 -12.24
N ASP A 124 2.77 -9.76 -11.61
CA ASP A 124 2.78 -11.18 -11.39
C ASP A 124 2.68 -11.94 -12.70
N LYS A 125 1.93 -11.45 -13.65
CA LYS A 125 1.86 -12.12 -14.88
C LYS A 125 3.15 -12.07 -15.62
N LYS A 126 3.87 -10.99 -15.53
CA LYS A 126 5.09 -10.92 -16.23
C LYS A 126 6.11 -11.78 -15.62
N LYS A 127 5.96 -12.16 -14.43
CA LYS A 127 6.94 -12.96 -13.83
C LYS A 127 6.88 -14.34 -14.31
N LYS A 128 5.93 -14.77 -14.96
CA LYS A 128 5.86 -16.09 -15.39
C LYS A 128 6.79 -16.40 -16.33
#